data_cb96f72f7a43124d6c9e0381bb3df54a
#
_entry.id   cb96f72f7a43124d6c9e0381bb3df54a
#
_cell.length_a   1.000
_cell.length_b   1.000
_cell.length_c   1.000
_cell.angle_alpha   90.00
_cell.angle_beta   90.00
_cell.angle_gamma   90.00
#
_symmetry.space_group_name_H-M   'P 1'
#
loop_
_entity.id
_entity.type
_entity.pdbx_description
1 polymer ?
#
loop_
_entity_poly.entity_id
_entity_poly.type
_entity_poly.pdbx_seq_one_letter_code
_entity_poly.pdbx_strand_id
1 'polypeptide(L)'
;MAHIILERFHDLQYTVNVTDHPFPTHHRKARPKMDTLIELYDERAIENVLSADMFRPQRIVYLCPTEVAQSRERQEQIGDFFRHRGWNPELIFLEASLYKVDRILRQLLAISEKYPDCAMDVTGGSDAELFAAGLFAAKANVRVFTYSRKKNRFYNISGAEFAENLPCDISYSVKDFFLMAGGTLLPGRVDNGILKEYLDDIDPFFDCFLQYRRDWTNIITYMQRVSPAEYGQVPSMHVQGNYTVKGERGGRICAKEDALQTLECIGFLRDLDIVSGEKVSFRFRDVNIRAWLRDVGSVLELYVYKACLDANIFNDIISSAVVRWDEVLGHGSVINEIDVMATRGVVPLFISCKVSDIKTEALNELAILRDRFGGKGAKAAIVSTGRCNAAARHRAAQLGIAVIDRDELETGQLAYRLKVIMKVEDAES
;
A
#
# COMPACT_ATOMS: atom_id res chain seq x y z
N MET A 1 -13.31 -5.77 18.20
CA MET A 1 -13.41 -4.98 16.96
C MET A 1 -13.41 -5.83 15.69
N ALA A 2 -12.64 -6.90 15.59
CA ALA A 2 -12.61 -7.77 14.40
C ALA A 2 -13.96 -8.45 14.05
N HIS A 3 -14.80 -8.75 15.04
CA HIS A 3 -16.10 -9.40 14.80
C HIS A 3 -17.18 -8.51 14.16
N ILE A 4 -17.06 -7.20 14.25
CA ILE A 4 -18.03 -6.24 13.68
C ILE A 4 -17.78 -5.98 12.18
N ILE A 5 -16.59 -6.29 11.68
CA ILE A 5 -16.20 -6.06 10.29
C ILE A 5 -16.73 -7.16 9.36
N LEU A 6 -16.83 -8.39 9.83
CA LEU A 6 -17.24 -9.56 9.00
C LEU A 6 -18.71 -9.57 8.59
N GLU A 7 -19.61 -8.97 9.35
CA GLU A 7 -21.05 -8.94 9.01
C GLU A 7 -21.42 -7.89 7.95
N ARG A 8 -20.50 -7.01 7.54
CA ARG A 8 -20.81 -5.90 6.62
C ARG A 8 -20.63 -6.21 5.13
N PHE A 9 -20.11 -7.38 4.77
CA PHE A 9 -19.64 -7.62 3.38
C PHE A 9 -20.49 -8.60 2.56
N HIS A 10 -21.66 -9.07 3.04
CA HIS A 10 -22.36 -10.17 2.36
C HIS A 10 -23.30 -9.77 1.21
N ASP A 11 -23.64 -8.49 0.99
CA ASP A 11 -24.70 -8.12 0.05
C ASP A 11 -24.44 -7.00 -0.96
N LEU A 12 -23.18 -6.71 -1.30
CA LEU A 12 -22.88 -5.74 -2.34
C LEU A 12 -22.06 -6.36 -3.48
N GLN A 13 -22.77 -6.97 -4.44
CA GLN A 13 -22.21 -7.24 -5.77
C GLN A 13 -22.08 -5.91 -6.55
N TYR A 14 -20.98 -5.21 -6.36
CA TYR A 14 -20.57 -4.16 -7.27
C TYR A 14 -19.55 -4.72 -8.25
N THR A 15 -19.90 -4.71 -9.52
CA THR A 15 -18.94 -4.92 -10.62
C THR A 15 -17.99 -3.73 -10.62
N VAL A 16 -16.79 -3.93 -10.07
CA VAL A 16 -15.71 -2.96 -10.13
C VAL A 16 -15.22 -2.94 -11.59
N ASN A 17 -15.61 -1.94 -12.35
CA ASN A 17 -14.88 -1.56 -13.55
C ASN A 17 -13.55 -0.92 -13.09
N VAL A 18 -12.53 -1.77 -12.92
CA VAL A 18 -11.15 -1.30 -12.86
C VAL A 18 -10.86 -0.71 -14.23
N THR A 19 -10.87 0.61 -14.33
CA THR A 19 -10.37 1.28 -15.52
C THR A 19 -8.88 0.99 -15.58
N ASP A 20 -8.51 0.02 -16.40
CA ASP A 20 -7.15 -0.17 -16.86
C ASP A 20 -6.71 1.13 -17.54
N HIS A 21 -6.04 2.00 -16.79
CA HIS A 21 -5.27 3.06 -17.41
C HIS A 21 -4.08 2.37 -18.07
N PRO A 22 -3.96 2.41 -19.41
CA PRO A 22 -2.74 1.93 -20.04
C PRO A 22 -1.61 2.83 -19.54
N PHE A 23 -0.71 2.27 -18.74
CA PHE A 23 0.54 2.94 -18.41
C PHE A 23 1.17 3.45 -19.72
N PRO A 24 1.72 4.67 -19.75
CA PRO A 24 2.41 5.14 -20.93
C PRO A 24 3.47 4.12 -21.28
N THR A 25 3.31 3.46 -22.41
CA THR A 25 4.31 2.58 -22.99
C THR A 25 5.49 3.45 -23.39
N HIS A 26 6.38 3.73 -22.45
CA HIS A 26 7.67 4.29 -22.77
C HIS A 26 8.29 3.38 -23.81
N HIS A 27 8.80 3.94 -24.90
CA HIS A 27 9.55 3.24 -25.93
C HIS A 27 10.64 2.40 -25.25
N ARG A 28 10.35 1.12 -25.03
CA ARG A 28 11.27 0.19 -24.40
C ARG A 28 12.46 0.02 -25.33
N LYS A 29 13.63 0.49 -24.93
CA LYS A 29 14.89 0.08 -25.55
C LYS A 29 14.90 -1.44 -25.62
N ALA A 30 15.42 -2.01 -26.74
CA ALA A 30 15.49 -3.45 -26.90
C ALA A 30 16.13 -4.07 -25.64
N ARG A 31 15.32 -4.86 -24.91
CA ARG A 31 15.78 -5.55 -23.69
C ARG A 31 16.80 -6.62 -24.11
N PRO A 32 17.86 -6.82 -23.34
CA PRO A 32 18.81 -7.89 -23.62
C PRO A 32 18.07 -9.23 -23.59
N LYS A 33 18.22 -10.01 -24.64
CA LYS A 33 17.61 -11.34 -24.71
C LYS A 33 18.43 -12.28 -23.84
N MET A 34 17.76 -12.93 -22.88
CA MET A 34 18.19 -14.13 -22.20
C MET A 34 17.02 -15.10 -22.23
N ASP A 35 17.29 -16.36 -22.55
CA ASP A 35 16.21 -17.36 -22.61
C ASP A 35 15.84 -17.84 -21.20
N THR A 36 16.81 -17.96 -20.33
CA THR A 36 16.63 -18.48 -18.97
C THR A 36 17.24 -17.53 -17.93
N LEU A 37 16.45 -17.20 -16.90
CA LEU A 37 16.91 -16.51 -15.71
C LEU A 37 16.96 -17.49 -14.54
N ILE A 38 18.07 -17.51 -13.82
CA ILE A 38 18.24 -18.26 -12.57
C ILE A 38 18.04 -17.27 -11.44
N GLU A 39 17.06 -17.56 -10.56
CA GLU A 39 16.70 -16.75 -9.39
C GLU A 39 17.00 -17.53 -8.11
N LEU A 40 17.58 -16.86 -7.14
CA LEU A 40 17.70 -17.34 -5.77
C LEU A 40 16.46 -16.89 -5.01
N TYR A 41 15.62 -17.84 -4.58
CA TYR A 41 14.39 -17.51 -3.89
C TYR A 41 14.66 -16.76 -2.58
N ASP A 42 13.92 -15.68 -2.36
CA ASP A 42 13.98 -14.87 -1.14
C ASP A 42 12.60 -14.83 -0.47
N GLU A 43 12.54 -14.73 0.85
CA GLU A 43 11.28 -14.57 1.59
C GLU A 43 10.55 -13.26 1.24
N ARG A 44 11.30 -12.29 0.74
CA ARG A 44 10.78 -11.00 0.26
C ARG A 44 10.31 -11.14 -1.18
N ALA A 45 9.01 -11.06 -1.37
CA ALA A 45 8.36 -11.35 -2.64
C ALA A 45 8.91 -10.58 -3.86
N ILE A 46 9.27 -9.31 -3.69
CA ILE A 46 9.77 -8.46 -4.77
C ILE A 46 11.10 -8.94 -5.35
N GLU A 47 11.97 -9.56 -4.52
CA GLU A 47 13.25 -10.10 -4.97
C GLU A 47 13.06 -11.27 -5.96
N ASN A 48 11.94 -11.97 -5.88
CA ASN A 48 11.64 -13.12 -6.72
C ASN A 48 11.06 -12.74 -8.10
N VAL A 49 10.69 -11.48 -8.32
CA VAL A 49 9.96 -11.11 -9.54
C VAL A 49 10.55 -9.92 -10.29
N LEU A 50 11.33 -9.06 -9.63
CA LEU A 50 11.77 -7.79 -10.20
C LEU A 50 12.66 -7.98 -11.43
N SER A 51 13.68 -8.79 -11.33
CA SER A 51 14.61 -9.05 -12.43
C SER A 51 13.92 -9.77 -13.59
N ALA A 52 13.08 -10.74 -13.26
CA ALA A 52 12.27 -11.42 -14.24
C ALA A 52 11.29 -10.46 -14.98
N ASP A 53 10.60 -9.57 -14.28
CA ASP A 53 9.72 -8.57 -14.92
C ASP A 53 10.51 -7.52 -15.73
N MET A 54 11.73 -7.19 -15.28
CA MET A 54 12.63 -6.28 -16.02
C MET A 54 13.10 -6.89 -17.33
N PHE A 55 13.58 -8.13 -17.33
CA PHE A 55 14.26 -8.74 -18.48
C PHE A 55 13.37 -9.64 -19.33
N ARG A 56 12.23 -10.10 -18.82
CA ARG A 56 11.24 -10.92 -19.55
C ARG A 56 11.81 -12.19 -20.20
N PRO A 57 12.55 -13.07 -19.46
CA PRO A 57 13.08 -14.31 -20.02
C PRO A 57 11.94 -15.28 -20.38
N GLN A 58 12.20 -16.25 -21.27
CA GLN A 58 11.20 -17.28 -21.60
C GLN A 58 10.97 -18.22 -20.40
N ARG A 59 12.02 -18.44 -19.59
CA ARG A 59 12.05 -19.38 -18.47
C ARG A 59 12.69 -18.76 -17.24
N ILE A 60 12.14 -19.06 -16.07
CA ILE A 60 12.72 -18.70 -14.78
C ILE A 60 12.95 -19.99 -13.98
N VAL A 61 14.17 -20.20 -13.52
CA VAL A 61 14.55 -21.32 -12.67
C VAL A 61 14.82 -20.80 -11.27
N TYR A 62 13.91 -21.09 -10.33
CA TYR A 62 14.09 -20.75 -8.93
C TYR A 62 14.85 -21.85 -8.20
N LEU A 63 15.96 -21.50 -7.55
CA LEU A 63 16.52 -22.29 -6.47
C LEU A 63 15.84 -21.87 -5.17
N CYS A 64 15.15 -22.80 -4.50
CA CYS A 64 14.27 -22.45 -3.39
C CYS A 64 14.28 -23.51 -2.28
N PRO A 65 13.85 -23.16 -1.05
CA PRO A 65 13.65 -24.11 0.03
C PRO A 65 12.59 -25.17 -0.32
N THR A 66 12.65 -26.31 0.37
CA THR A 66 11.73 -27.45 0.18
C THR A 66 10.26 -27.01 0.27
N GLU A 67 9.94 -26.13 1.22
CA GLU A 67 8.59 -25.62 1.46
C GLU A 67 8.01 -24.86 0.27
N VAL A 68 8.87 -24.22 -0.53
CA VAL A 68 8.48 -23.51 -1.76
C VAL A 68 8.44 -24.48 -2.95
N ALA A 69 9.46 -25.33 -3.07
CA ALA A 69 9.55 -26.33 -4.15
C ALA A 69 8.36 -27.30 -4.16
N GLN A 70 7.78 -27.57 -2.99
CA GLN A 70 6.62 -28.48 -2.82
C GLN A 70 5.28 -27.75 -2.68
N SER A 71 5.25 -26.41 -2.53
CA SER A 71 4.02 -25.63 -2.40
C SER A 71 3.53 -25.15 -3.74
N ARG A 72 2.51 -25.84 -4.28
CA ARG A 72 1.82 -25.41 -5.51
C ARG A 72 1.24 -24.00 -5.38
N GLU A 73 0.70 -23.66 -4.22
CA GLU A 73 0.10 -22.35 -3.95
C GLU A 73 1.13 -21.21 -4.09
N ARG A 74 2.32 -21.34 -3.48
CA ARG A 74 3.39 -20.33 -3.61
C ARG A 74 3.90 -20.21 -5.05
N GLN A 75 3.95 -21.31 -5.78
CA GLN A 75 4.34 -21.31 -7.20
C GLN A 75 3.28 -20.62 -8.07
N GLU A 76 2.00 -20.92 -7.82
CA GLU A 76 0.87 -20.28 -8.51
C GLU A 76 0.80 -18.79 -8.23
N GLN A 77 1.08 -18.36 -7.00
CA GLN A 77 1.16 -16.95 -6.63
C GLN A 77 2.17 -16.16 -7.48
N ILE A 78 3.37 -16.70 -7.67
CA ILE A 78 4.38 -16.08 -8.55
C ILE A 78 3.89 -16.07 -10.01
N GLY A 79 3.27 -17.16 -10.47
CA GLY A 79 2.68 -17.24 -11.80
C GLY A 79 1.54 -16.24 -12.01
N ASP A 80 0.67 -16.05 -11.00
CA ASP A 80 -0.42 -15.08 -11.05
C ASP A 80 0.09 -13.65 -11.17
N PHE A 81 1.16 -13.33 -10.47
CA PHE A 81 1.81 -12.02 -10.61
C PHE A 81 2.27 -11.80 -12.06
N PHE A 82 2.99 -12.72 -12.67
CA PHE A 82 3.44 -12.55 -14.05
C PHE A 82 2.28 -12.51 -15.05
N ARG A 83 1.23 -13.33 -14.86
CA ARG A 83 -0.01 -13.25 -15.66
C ARG A 83 -0.68 -11.89 -15.55
N HIS A 84 -0.76 -11.35 -14.34
CA HIS A 84 -1.27 -9.98 -14.11
C HIS A 84 -0.44 -8.92 -14.85
N ARG A 85 0.88 -9.10 -14.91
CA ARG A 85 1.80 -8.25 -15.68
C ARG A 85 1.76 -8.50 -17.20
N GLY A 86 0.82 -9.30 -17.70
CA GLY A 86 0.64 -9.59 -19.12
C GLY A 86 1.73 -10.48 -19.71
N TRP A 87 2.30 -11.37 -18.93
CA TRP A 87 3.39 -12.27 -19.36
C TRP A 87 3.30 -13.61 -18.63
N ASN A 88 3.64 -14.71 -19.32
CA ASN A 88 3.52 -16.05 -18.77
C ASN A 88 4.79 -16.88 -19.08
N PRO A 89 5.86 -16.74 -18.29
CA PRO A 89 7.08 -17.53 -18.46
C PRO A 89 6.90 -18.97 -18.01
N GLU A 90 7.78 -19.85 -18.48
CA GLU A 90 7.93 -21.18 -17.89
C GLU A 90 8.60 -21.04 -16.51
N LEU A 91 7.93 -21.50 -15.44
CA LEU A 91 8.44 -21.47 -14.07
C LEU A 91 8.91 -22.85 -13.66
N ILE A 92 10.15 -22.94 -13.18
CA ILE A 92 10.76 -24.18 -12.69
C ILE A 92 11.26 -23.93 -11.28
N PHE A 93 10.77 -24.72 -10.31
CA PHE A 93 11.17 -24.63 -8.91
C PHE A 93 12.02 -25.84 -8.54
N LEU A 94 13.26 -25.60 -8.17
CA LEU A 94 14.21 -26.63 -7.79
C LEU A 94 14.56 -26.49 -6.31
N GLU A 95 14.38 -27.58 -5.57
CA GLU A 95 14.79 -27.64 -4.18
C GLU A 95 16.30 -27.45 -4.05
N ALA A 96 16.73 -26.43 -3.31
CA ALA A 96 18.13 -26.14 -3.00
C ALA A 96 18.45 -26.46 -1.55
N SER A 97 19.67 -26.93 -1.31
CA SER A 97 20.17 -27.09 0.04
C SER A 97 20.56 -25.73 0.62
N LEU A 98 19.96 -25.31 1.74
CA LEU A 98 20.26 -24.04 2.39
C LEU A 98 21.70 -23.90 2.92
N TYR A 99 22.44 -25.01 3.06
CA TYR A 99 23.73 -25.01 3.78
C TYR A 99 24.87 -25.74 3.06
N LYS A 100 24.62 -26.42 1.93
CA LYS A 100 25.64 -27.24 1.24
C LYS A 100 26.06 -26.61 -0.08
N VAL A 101 27.03 -25.73 -0.04
CA VAL A 101 27.56 -24.97 -1.18
C VAL A 101 27.92 -25.88 -2.35
N ASP A 102 28.56 -27.04 -2.13
CA ASP A 102 28.94 -27.98 -3.19
C ASP A 102 27.71 -28.58 -3.90
N ARG A 103 26.61 -28.79 -3.20
CA ARG A 103 25.36 -29.28 -3.78
C ARG A 103 24.68 -28.19 -4.61
N ILE A 104 24.61 -26.96 -4.09
CA ILE A 104 24.08 -25.81 -4.83
C ILE A 104 24.89 -25.58 -6.11
N LEU A 105 26.22 -25.59 -6.02
CA LEU A 105 27.09 -25.41 -7.16
C LEU A 105 26.87 -26.47 -8.24
N ARG A 106 26.72 -27.76 -7.86
CA ARG A 106 26.41 -28.84 -8.82
C ARG A 106 25.05 -28.60 -9.51
N GLN A 107 24.05 -28.13 -8.78
CA GLN A 107 22.75 -27.80 -9.35
C GLN A 107 22.87 -26.64 -10.36
N LEU A 108 23.58 -25.57 -10.01
CA LEU A 108 23.80 -24.42 -10.90
C LEU A 108 24.54 -24.84 -12.18
N LEU A 109 25.56 -25.68 -12.08
CA LEU A 109 26.28 -26.21 -13.25
C LEU A 109 25.35 -27.03 -14.14
N ALA A 110 24.53 -27.90 -13.56
CA ALA A 110 23.57 -28.71 -14.31
C ALA A 110 22.50 -27.86 -15.02
N ILE A 111 22.07 -26.72 -14.38
CA ILE A 111 21.15 -25.77 -15.01
C ILE A 111 21.81 -25.10 -16.21
N SER A 112 23.06 -24.64 -16.10
CA SER A 112 23.77 -23.98 -17.22
C SER A 112 24.10 -24.93 -18.36
N GLU A 113 24.36 -26.21 -18.09
CA GLU A 113 24.50 -27.23 -19.13
C GLU A 113 23.19 -27.47 -19.88
N LYS A 114 22.07 -27.51 -19.16
CA LYS A 114 20.74 -27.72 -19.75
C LYS A 114 20.22 -26.47 -20.49
N TYR A 115 20.57 -25.27 -20.00
CA TYR A 115 20.12 -24.01 -20.52
C TYR A 115 21.33 -23.06 -20.78
N PRO A 116 22.04 -23.23 -21.90
CA PRO A 116 23.31 -22.50 -22.17
C PRO A 116 23.15 -20.97 -22.23
N ASP A 117 21.98 -20.46 -22.68
CA ASP A 117 21.69 -19.00 -22.68
C ASP A 117 21.01 -18.58 -21.37
N CYS A 118 21.65 -18.85 -20.24
CA CYS A 118 21.17 -18.41 -18.94
C CYS A 118 21.94 -17.20 -18.42
N ALA A 119 21.27 -16.43 -17.55
CA ALA A 119 21.86 -15.45 -16.66
C ALA A 119 21.35 -15.67 -15.23
N MET A 120 22.09 -15.21 -14.25
CA MET A 120 21.75 -15.39 -12.84
C MET A 120 21.62 -14.06 -12.13
N ASP A 121 20.52 -13.87 -11.39
CA ASP A 121 20.35 -12.79 -10.44
C ASP A 121 20.81 -13.22 -9.04
N VAL A 122 21.63 -12.38 -8.42
CA VAL A 122 22.12 -12.58 -7.04
C VAL A 122 21.63 -11.45 -6.11
N THR A 123 20.48 -10.88 -6.43
CA THR A 123 19.83 -9.85 -5.58
C THR A 123 19.27 -10.46 -4.30
N GLY A 124 18.68 -11.64 -4.38
CA GLY A 124 18.16 -12.45 -3.26
C GLY A 124 19.10 -13.60 -2.88
N GLY A 125 18.57 -14.52 -2.07
CA GLY A 125 19.23 -15.75 -1.67
C GLY A 125 19.96 -15.68 -0.31
N SER A 126 20.34 -16.86 0.18
CA SER A 126 21.11 -17.05 1.40
C SER A 126 22.61 -16.86 1.17
N ASP A 127 23.38 -16.67 2.24
CA ASP A 127 24.85 -16.55 2.16
C ASP A 127 25.51 -17.74 1.47
N ALA A 128 25.00 -18.97 1.69
CA ALA A 128 25.52 -20.17 1.05
C ALA A 128 25.24 -20.22 -0.46
N GLU A 129 24.05 -19.74 -0.88
CA GLU A 129 23.68 -19.63 -2.28
C GLU A 129 24.52 -18.56 -2.97
N LEU A 130 24.70 -17.39 -2.36
CA LEU A 130 25.56 -16.32 -2.88
C LEU A 130 27.01 -16.76 -3.03
N PHE A 131 27.52 -17.51 -2.05
CA PHE A 131 28.88 -18.08 -2.16
C PHE A 131 28.98 -19.10 -3.29
N ALA A 132 27.97 -19.98 -3.44
CA ALA A 132 27.91 -20.94 -4.53
C ALA A 132 27.79 -20.24 -5.92
N ALA A 133 27.04 -19.14 -5.99
CA ALA A 133 26.90 -18.32 -7.21
C ALA A 133 28.26 -17.71 -7.64
N GLY A 134 29.07 -17.24 -6.70
CA GLY A 134 30.44 -16.76 -6.99
C GLY A 134 31.34 -17.86 -7.56
N LEU A 135 31.30 -19.07 -6.98
CA LEU A 135 32.03 -20.23 -7.51
C LEU A 135 31.50 -20.68 -8.88
N PHE A 136 30.19 -20.59 -9.09
CA PHE A 136 29.54 -20.90 -10.35
C PHE A 136 29.98 -19.91 -11.45
N ALA A 137 29.93 -18.61 -11.18
CA ALA A 137 30.39 -17.59 -12.12
C ALA A 137 31.83 -17.83 -12.57
N ALA A 138 32.71 -18.18 -11.65
CA ALA A 138 34.13 -18.44 -11.94
C ALA A 138 34.34 -19.72 -12.78
N LYS A 139 33.46 -20.74 -12.67
CA LYS A 139 33.64 -22.04 -13.34
C LYS A 139 32.92 -22.11 -14.69
N ALA A 140 31.74 -21.53 -14.82
CA ALA A 140 30.85 -21.72 -15.97
C ALA A 140 30.78 -20.53 -16.92
N ASN A 141 31.53 -19.45 -16.65
CA ASN A 141 31.49 -18.22 -17.45
C ASN A 141 30.06 -17.71 -17.71
N VAL A 142 29.19 -17.83 -16.71
CA VAL A 142 27.78 -17.42 -16.77
C VAL A 142 27.63 -15.97 -16.44
N ARG A 143 26.66 -15.30 -17.10
CA ARG A 143 26.29 -13.91 -16.83
C ARG A 143 25.64 -13.79 -15.45
N VAL A 144 26.24 -13.03 -14.54
CA VAL A 144 25.74 -12.80 -13.18
C VAL A 144 25.58 -11.30 -12.94
N PHE A 145 24.43 -10.92 -12.43
CA PHE A 145 24.10 -9.54 -12.12
C PHE A 145 23.34 -9.42 -10.79
N THR A 146 23.18 -8.19 -10.33
CA THR A 146 22.40 -7.87 -9.11
C THR A 146 21.64 -6.57 -9.28
N TYR A 147 20.60 -6.37 -8.48
CA TYR A 147 19.88 -5.11 -8.40
C TYR A 147 20.20 -4.36 -7.10
N SER A 148 20.56 -3.10 -7.22
CA SER A 148 20.76 -2.19 -6.09
C SER A 148 19.54 -1.32 -5.86
N ARG A 149 18.77 -1.60 -4.80
CA ARG A 149 17.61 -0.79 -4.41
C ARG A 149 17.96 0.65 -4.09
N LYS A 150 19.12 0.87 -3.43
CA LYS A 150 19.58 2.20 -3.05
C LYS A 150 19.82 3.10 -4.28
N LYS A 151 20.28 2.51 -5.37
CA LYS A 151 20.59 3.23 -6.62
C LYS A 151 19.48 3.10 -7.66
N ASN A 152 18.50 2.21 -7.44
CA ASN A 152 17.48 1.81 -8.40
C ASN A 152 18.08 1.39 -9.75
N ARG A 153 19.13 0.56 -9.71
CA ARG A 153 19.91 0.13 -10.89
C ARG A 153 20.36 -1.31 -10.77
N PHE A 154 20.48 -1.95 -11.91
CA PHE A 154 21.16 -3.23 -12.05
C PHE A 154 22.65 -3.03 -12.26
N TYR A 155 23.43 -3.98 -11.81
CA TYR A 155 24.89 -3.99 -11.92
C TYR A 155 25.38 -5.33 -12.39
N ASN A 156 26.33 -5.31 -13.31
CA ASN A 156 27.11 -6.47 -13.72
C ASN A 156 27.99 -6.95 -12.56
N ILE A 157 27.94 -8.24 -12.28
CA ILE A 157 28.84 -8.92 -11.33
C ILE A 157 29.90 -9.70 -12.12
N SER A 158 29.47 -10.42 -13.16
CA SER A 158 30.36 -11.22 -14.02
C SER A 158 29.68 -11.46 -15.38
N GLY A 159 30.29 -11.05 -16.47
CA GLY A 159 29.86 -11.35 -17.85
C GLY A 159 28.46 -10.84 -18.26
N ALA A 160 27.82 -10.03 -17.42
CA ALA A 160 26.48 -9.48 -17.64
C ALA A 160 26.54 -7.99 -18.02
N GLU A 161 27.28 -7.64 -19.08
CA GLU A 161 27.49 -6.26 -19.51
C GLU A 161 26.16 -5.53 -19.78
N PHE A 162 25.11 -6.23 -20.14
CA PHE A 162 23.76 -5.69 -20.33
C PHE A 162 23.18 -5.08 -19.05
N ALA A 163 23.61 -5.53 -17.88
CA ALA A 163 23.18 -5.03 -16.58
C ALA A 163 24.10 -3.94 -16.01
N GLU A 164 25.15 -3.51 -16.75
CA GLU A 164 26.11 -2.53 -16.25
C GLU A 164 25.46 -1.17 -16.04
N ASN A 165 25.28 -0.80 -14.77
CA ASN A 165 24.68 0.46 -14.34
C ASN A 165 23.30 0.74 -15.01
N LEU A 166 22.52 -0.33 -15.30
CA LEU A 166 21.25 -0.23 -15.99
C LEU A 166 20.16 0.30 -15.06
N PRO A 167 19.49 1.43 -15.37
CA PRO A 167 18.36 1.91 -14.59
C PRO A 167 17.21 0.90 -14.57
N CYS A 168 16.57 0.72 -13.41
CA CYS A 168 15.33 -0.03 -13.32
C CYS A 168 14.15 0.90 -13.71
N ASP A 169 13.48 0.57 -14.80
CA ASP A 169 12.31 1.31 -15.32
C ASP A 169 10.97 0.67 -14.91
N ILE A 170 11.01 -0.31 -14.01
CA ILE A 170 9.81 -0.98 -13.50
C ILE A 170 9.07 -0.06 -12.52
N SER A 171 7.76 0.00 -12.69
CA SER A 171 6.84 0.60 -11.72
C SER A 171 5.77 -0.41 -11.34
N TYR A 172 5.55 -0.55 -10.04
CA TYR A 172 4.52 -1.42 -9.47
C TYR A 172 3.36 -0.59 -8.91
N SER A 173 2.16 -1.05 -9.16
CA SER A 173 0.94 -0.54 -8.51
C SER A 173 0.83 -1.08 -7.08
N VAL A 174 -0.07 -0.51 -6.30
CA VAL A 174 -0.45 -1.04 -4.98
C VAL A 174 -0.93 -2.49 -5.10
N LYS A 175 -1.72 -2.80 -6.12
CA LYS A 175 -2.19 -4.16 -6.40
C LYS A 175 -1.05 -5.13 -6.68
N ASP A 176 -0.01 -4.71 -7.42
CA ASP A 176 1.17 -5.54 -7.69
C ASP A 176 1.86 -5.98 -6.39
N PHE A 177 2.02 -5.06 -5.42
CA PHE A 177 2.64 -5.39 -4.12
C PHE A 177 1.85 -6.43 -3.34
N PHE A 178 0.53 -6.33 -3.33
CA PHE A 178 -0.29 -7.34 -2.65
C PHE A 178 -0.24 -8.68 -3.37
N LEU A 179 -0.33 -8.71 -4.69
CA LEU A 179 -0.21 -9.95 -5.48
C LEU A 179 1.13 -10.65 -5.26
N MET A 180 2.25 -9.92 -5.29
CA MET A 180 3.57 -10.48 -5.01
C MET A 180 3.64 -11.17 -3.64
N ALA A 181 2.99 -10.58 -2.63
CA ALA A 181 3.00 -11.07 -1.25
C ALA A 181 1.90 -12.10 -0.94
N GLY A 182 1.10 -12.52 -1.92
CA GLY A 182 -0.01 -13.46 -1.76
C GLY A 182 -1.26 -12.85 -1.13
N GLY A 183 -1.37 -11.52 -1.17
CA GLY A 183 -2.55 -10.80 -0.71
C GLY A 183 -3.51 -10.46 -1.85
N THR A 184 -4.79 -10.36 -1.53
CA THR A 184 -5.83 -9.91 -2.45
C THR A 184 -6.32 -8.54 -2.02
N LEU A 185 -6.20 -7.55 -2.92
CA LEU A 185 -6.80 -6.23 -2.69
C LEU A 185 -8.32 -6.34 -2.85
N LEU A 186 -9.03 -6.02 -1.78
CA LEU A 186 -10.49 -5.97 -1.76
C LEU A 186 -10.99 -4.55 -2.04
N PRO A 187 -12.26 -4.38 -2.45
CA PRO A 187 -12.89 -3.06 -2.48
C PRO A 187 -12.78 -2.39 -1.11
N GLY A 188 -12.21 -1.19 -1.08
CA GLY A 188 -12.09 -0.39 0.14
C GLY A 188 -13.40 0.33 0.48
N ARG A 189 -13.40 1.07 1.60
CA ARG A 189 -14.54 1.93 2.00
C ARG A 189 -14.73 3.10 1.04
N VAL A 190 -13.70 3.44 0.30
CA VAL A 190 -13.64 4.57 -0.61
C VAL A 190 -13.37 4.07 -2.02
N ASP A 191 -14.21 4.46 -2.97
CA ASP A 191 -13.94 4.24 -4.37
C ASP A 191 -12.93 5.30 -4.87
N ASN A 192 -11.70 4.86 -5.11
CA ASN A 192 -10.62 5.75 -5.54
C ASN A 192 -10.85 6.36 -6.94
N GLY A 193 -11.69 5.74 -7.78
CA GLY A 193 -12.13 6.32 -9.05
C GLY A 193 -13.00 7.54 -8.84
N ILE A 194 -13.95 7.45 -7.91
CA ILE A 194 -14.88 8.53 -7.55
C ILE A 194 -14.15 9.65 -6.80
N LEU A 195 -13.12 9.35 -5.99
CA LEU A 195 -12.39 10.37 -5.22
C LEU A 195 -11.85 11.53 -6.07
N LYS A 196 -11.54 11.26 -7.33
CA LYS A 196 -11.07 12.31 -8.26
C LYS A 196 -12.08 13.42 -8.50
N GLU A 197 -13.37 13.13 -8.34
CA GLU A 197 -14.45 14.12 -8.48
C GLU A 197 -14.58 15.03 -7.27
N TYR A 198 -13.94 14.68 -6.15
CA TYR A 198 -14.04 15.37 -4.86
C TYR A 198 -12.74 16.06 -4.43
N LEU A 199 -11.75 16.16 -5.30
CA LEU A 199 -10.43 16.72 -4.91
C LEU A 199 -10.54 18.17 -4.41
N ASP A 200 -11.44 18.94 -4.96
CA ASP A 200 -11.68 20.35 -4.56
C ASP A 200 -12.41 20.46 -3.22
N ASP A 201 -13.06 19.40 -2.77
CA ASP A 201 -13.77 19.36 -1.49
C ASP A 201 -12.86 19.03 -0.30
N ILE A 202 -11.70 18.39 -0.56
CA ILE A 202 -10.85 17.84 0.51
C ILE A 202 -10.23 18.94 1.38
N ASP A 203 -9.67 19.98 0.77
CA ASP A 203 -9.06 21.07 1.53
C ASP A 203 -10.09 21.84 2.38
N PRO A 204 -11.26 22.29 1.84
CA PRO A 204 -12.30 22.89 2.67
C PRO A 204 -12.80 21.98 3.80
N PHE A 205 -12.84 20.66 3.56
CA PHE A 205 -13.23 19.69 4.58
C PHE A 205 -12.16 19.59 5.70
N PHE A 206 -10.89 19.58 5.32
CA PHE A 206 -9.79 19.55 6.27
C PHE A 206 -9.70 20.87 7.08
N ASP A 207 -9.93 22.02 6.46
CA ASP A 207 -10.01 23.32 7.13
C ASP A 207 -11.15 23.37 8.16
N CYS A 208 -12.33 22.85 7.79
CA CYS A 208 -13.45 22.67 8.72
C CYS A 208 -13.04 21.80 9.93
N PHE A 209 -12.37 20.67 9.66
CA PHE A 209 -11.83 19.83 10.73
C PHE A 209 -10.86 20.60 11.63
N LEU A 210 -9.89 21.34 11.09
CA LEU A 210 -8.92 22.10 11.88
C LEU A 210 -9.61 23.14 12.78
N GLN A 211 -10.62 23.83 12.25
CA GLN A 211 -11.41 24.81 13.00
C GLN A 211 -12.13 24.20 14.20
N TYR A 212 -12.72 23.00 14.02
CA TYR A 212 -13.52 22.30 15.04
C TYR A 212 -12.82 21.09 15.65
N ARG A 213 -11.51 20.99 15.54
CA ARG A 213 -10.72 19.81 15.92
C ARG A 213 -11.03 19.27 17.32
N ARG A 214 -11.21 20.15 18.31
CA ARG A 214 -11.50 19.75 19.69
C ARG A 214 -12.86 19.08 19.85
N ASP A 215 -13.82 19.46 19.03
CA ASP A 215 -15.19 18.99 19.05
C ASP A 215 -15.47 17.93 17.97
N TRP A 216 -14.49 17.66 17.11
CA TRP A 216 -14.67 16.83 15.90
C TRP A 216 -15.29 15.46 16.17
N THR A 217 -14.79 14.74 17.16
CA THR A 217 -15.35 13.43 17.55
C THR A 217 -16.80 13.55 17.97
N ASN A 218 -17.18 14.61 18.68
CA ASN A 218 -18.55 14.85 19.09
C ASN A 218 -19.43 15.21 17.88
N ILE A 219 -18.93 16.03 16.96
CA ILE A 219 -19.63 16.38 15.70
C ILE A 219 -19.93 15.12 14.90
N ILE A 220 -18.92 14.28 14.66
CA ILE A 220 -19.10 13.02 13.92
C ILE A 220 -20.02 12.04 14.67
N THR A 221 -19.88 11.94 15.99
CA THR A 221 -20.80 11.11 16.81
C THR A 221 -22.24 11.64 16.70
N TYR A 222 -22.43 12.96 16.71
CA TYR A 222 -23.74 13.56 16.47
C TYR A 222 -24.29 13.16 15.10
N MET A 223 -23.51 13.31 14.03
CA MET A 223 -23.88 12.92 12.67
C MET A 223 -24.25 11.44 12.57
N GLN A 224 -23.51 10.56 13.22
CA GLN A 224 -23.82 9.12 13.28
C GLN A 224 -25.17 8.85 13.97
N ARG A 225 -25.50 9.59 15.02
CA ARG A 225 -26.74 9.40 15.81
C ARG A 225 -27.98 9.92 15.09
N VAL A 226 -27.89 11.05 14.40
CA VAL A 226 -29.02 11.61 13.66
C VAL A 226 -29.23 10.99 12.29
N SER A 227 -28.20 10.30 11.77
CA SER A 227 -28.27 9.59 10.47
C SER A 227 -27.79 8.14 10.62
N PRO A 228 -28.51 7.25 11.33
CA PRO A 228 -28.08 5.89 11.60
C PRO A 228 -27.77 5.11 10.30
N ALA A 229 -26.99 4.03 10.42
CA ALA A 229 -26.76 3.13 9.30
C ALA A 229 -28.05 2.36 8.98
N GLU A 230 -28.44 2.36 7.72
CA GLU A 230 -29.56 1.60 7.21
C GLU A 230 -28.99 0.37 6.49
N TYR A 231 -29.15 -0.81 7.09
CA TYR A 231 -28.66 -2.05 6.48
C TYR A 231 -29.59 -2.51 5.36
N GLY A 232 -29.03 -2.85 4.21
CA GLY A 232 -29.78 -3.39 3.07
C GLY A 232 -30.70 -2.39 2.35
N GLN A 233 -30.58 -1.08 2.63
CA GLN A 233 -31.36 -0.02 2.00
C GLN A 233 -30.44 1.08 1.48
N VAL A 234 -30.93 1.83 0.47
CA VAL A 234 -30.26 3.05 0.06
C VAL A 234 -30.33 4.07 1.19
N PRO A 235 -29.18 4.58 1.67
CA PRO A 235 -29.17 5.48 2.83
C PRO A 235 -29.96 6.76 2.56
N SER A 236 -30.81 7.17 3.53
CA SER A 236 -31.51 8.45 3.42
C SER A 236 -30.49 9.62 3.41
N MET A 237 -30.63 10.51 2.45
CA MET A 237 -29.85 11.76 2.42
C MET A 237 -30.48 12.83 3.29
N HIS A 238 -31.78 12.75 3.56
CA HIS A 238 -32.49 13.70 4.41
C HIS A 238 -32.43 13.26 5.87
N VAL A 239 -32.06 14.18 6.73
CA VAL A 239 -31.92 13.98 8.18
C VAL A 239 -32.87 14.89 8.93
N GLN A 240 -33.61 14.31 9.87
CA GLN A 240 -34.36 15.04 10.89
C GLN A 240 -34.00 14.40 12.23
N GLY A 241 -33.42 15.18 13.14
CA GLY A 241 -32.94 14.69 14.41
C GLY A 241 -33.18 15.66 15.55
N ASN A 242 -33.03 15.16 16.77
CA ASN A 242 -33.06 16.00 17.95
C ASN A 242 -31.77 16.84 18.04
N TYR A 243 -31.88 18.06 18.51
CA TYR A 243 -30.74 18.93 18.77
C TYR A 243 -29.72 18.30 19.73
N THR A 244 -30.21 17.51 20.70
CA THR A 244 -29.37 16.77 21.65
C THR A 244 -29.54 15.28 21.48
N VAL A 245 -28.42 14.56 21.33
CA VAL A 245 -28.37 13.10 21.22
C VAL A 245 -27.58 12.47 22.38
N LYS A 246 -27.75 11.16 22.58
CA LYS A 246 -26.98 10.41 23.57
C LYS A 246 -25.66 9.93 22.97
N GLY A 247 -24.54 10.32 23.58
CA GLY A 247 -23.21 9.83 23.24
C GLY A 247 -22.96 8.40 23.68
N GLU A 248 -21.87 7.80 23.22
CA GLU A 248 -21.52 6.38 23.49
C GLU A 248 -21.39 6.08 24.99
N ARG A 249 -20.84 7.00 25.77
CA ARG A 249 -20.64 6.87 27.23
C ARG A 249 -21.82 7.39 28.03
N GLY A 250 -22.98 7.59 27.42
CA GLY A 250 -24.21 8.06 28.07
C GLY A 250 -24.29 9.56 28.29
N GLY A 251 -23.25 10.34 27.95
CA GLY A 251 -23.25 11.80 27.96
C GLY A 251 -24.20 12.40 26.92
N ARG A 252 -24.57 13.68 27.08
CA ARG A 252 -25.33 14.43 26.06
C ARG A 252 -24.38 15.10 25.09
N ILE A 253 -24.69 14.98 23.79
CA ILE A 253 -24.00 15.66 22.71
C ILE A 253 -25.03 16.55 22.01
N CYS A 254 -24.77 17.88 22.00
CA CYS A 254 -25.61 18.84 21.29
C CYS A 254 -25.09 19.04 19.88
N ALA A 255 -25.98 19.40 18.96
CA ALA A 255 -25.60 19.89 17.65
C ALA A 255 -24.63 21.07 17.78
N LYS A 256 -23.54 21.03 17.06
CA LYS A 256 -22.56 22.13 16.99
C LYS A 256 -22.98 23.02 15.81
N GLU A 257 -23.82 24.05 16.10
CA GLU A 257 -24.48 24.87 15.09
C GLU A 257 -23.50 25.49 14.10
N ASP A 258 -22.44 26.12 14.59
CA ASP A 258 -21.40 26.77 13.79
C ASP A 258 -20.65 25.76 12.88
N ALA A 259 -20.43 24.53 13.35
CA ALA A 259 -19.83 23.49 12.52
C ALA A 259 -20.80 23.00 11.41
N LEU A 260 -22.08 22.84 11.73
CA LEU A 260 -23.10 22.47 10.74
C LEU A 260 -23.26 23.56 9.68
N GLN A 261 -23.25 24.83 10.06
CA GLN A 261 -23.26 25.98 9.15
C GLN A 261 -22.01 25.99 8.26
N THR A 262 -20.83 25.71 8.82
CA THR A 262 -19.59 25.59 8.03
C THR A 262 -19.69 24.46 7.02
N LEU A 263 -20.22 23.29 7.41
CA LEU A 263 -20.43 22.15 6.50
C LEU A 263 -21.45 22.47 5.41
N GLU A 264 -22.45 23.31 5.69
CA GLU A 264 -23.37 23.83 4.66
C GLU A 264 -22.67 24.82 3.74
N CYS A 265 -21.86 25.75 4.26
CA CYS A 265 -21.11 26.71 3.45
C CYS A 265 -20.15 26.05 2.46
N ILE A 266 -19.50 24.95 2.84
CA ILE A 266 -18.64 24.17 1.94
C ILE A 266 -19.44 23.21 1.04
N GLY A 267 -20.77 23.23 1.12
CA GLY A 267 -21.67 22.46 0.23
C GLY A 267 -21.82 20.98 0.60
N PHE A 268 -21.38 20.55 1.79
CA PHE A 268 -21.55 19.17 2.26
C PHE A 268 -22.96 18.89 2.78
N LEU A 269 -23.57 19.91 3.39
CA LEU A 269 -24.97 19.90 3.79
C LEU A 269 -25.77 20.91 2.95
N ARG A 270 -27.07 20.69 2.88
CA ARG A 270 -28.05 21.54 2.19
C ARG A 270 -29.30 21.62 3.03
N ASP A 271 -30.06 22.68 2.84
CA ASP A 271 -31.37 22.87 3.47
C ASP A 271 -31.27 22.74 5.01
N LEU A 272 -30.20 23.34 5.60
CA LEU A 272 -29.95 23.29 7.03
C LEU A 272 -30.97 24.17 7.76
N ASP A 273 -31.74 23.56 8.66
CA ASP A 273 -32.65 24.24 9.57
C ASP A 273 -32.39 23.80 11.00
N ILE A 274 -32.12 24.77 11.87
CA ILE A 274 -31.77 24.52 13.29
C ILE A 274 -32.76 25.27 14.16
N VAL A 275 -33.58 24.51 14.90
CA VAL A 275 -34.34 25.05 16.03
C VAL A 275 -33.52 24.75 17.27
N SER A 276 -32.74 25.76 17.73
CA SER A 276 -31.78 25.62 18.84
C SER A 276 -32.43 25.04 20.09
N GLY A 277 -31.80 23.97 20.62
CA GLY A 277 -32.31 23.22 21.77
C GLY A 277 -33.38 22.19 21.44
N GLU A 278 -33.98 22.17 20.27
CA GLU A 278 -35.09 21.28 19.91
C GLU A 278 -34.72 20.29 18.80
N LYS A 279 -34.52 20.79 17.57
CA LYS A 279 -34.42 19.97 16.37
C LYS A 279 -33.38 20.50 15.40
N VAL A 280 -32.85 19.57 14.58
CA VAL A 280 -31.99 19.89 13.43
C VAL A 280 -32.48 19.10 12.23
N SER A 281 -32.59 19.76 11.06
CA SER A 281 -32.81 19.06 9.81
C SER A 281 -31.84 19.56 8.75
N PHE A 282 -31.43 18.65 7.87
CA PHE A 282 -30.56 18.96 6.74
C PHE A 282 -30.58 17.80 5.72
N ARG A 283 -29.97 18.03 4.59
CA ARG A 283 -29.72 16.99 3.58
C ARG A 283 -28.23 16.89 3.28
N PHE A 284 -27.67 15.67 3.27
CA PHE A 284 -26.34 15.45 2.73
C PHE A 284 -26.31 15.73 1.24
N ARG A 285 -25.21 16.29 0.73
CA ARG A 285 -25.03 16.52 -0.71
C ARG A 285 -25.15 15.22 -1.50
N ASP A 286 -24.50 14.17 -1.03
CA ASP A 286 -24.46 12.84 -1.64
C ASP A 286 -24.04 11.74 -0.63
N VAL A 287 -24.01 10.48 -1.10
CA VAL A 287 -23.71 9.29 -0.27
C VAL A 287 -22.27 9.29 0.24
N ASN A 288 -21.30 9.82 -0.53
CA ASN A 288 -19.89 9.86 -0.13
C ASN A 288 -19.67 10.87 0.97
N ILE A 289 -20.22 12.06 0.85
CA ILE A 289 -20.21 13.08 1.91
C ILE A 289 -20.87 12.54 3.18
N ARG A 290 -22.01 11.85 3.04
CA ARG A 290 -22.65 11.19 4.19
C ARG A 290 -21.73 10.18 4.85
N ALA A 291 -21.00 9.36 4.08
CA ALA A 291 -20.05 8.38 4.59
C ALA A 291 -18.89 9.05 5.35
N TRP A 292 -18.30 10.11 4.78
CA TRP A 292 -17.18 10.84 5.37
C TRP A 292 -17.54 11.56 6.67
N LEU A 293 -18.72 12.18 6.71
CA LEU A 293 -19.24 12.84 7.91
C LEU A 293 -19.73 11.87 8.98
N ARG A 294 -19.57 10.57 8.78
CA ARG A 294 -19.90 9.52 9.76
C ARG A 294 -18.68 8.72 10.23
N ASP A 295 -17.50 9.08 9.75
CA ASP A 295 -16.25 8.48 10.18
C ASP A 295 -15.26 9.57 10.63
N VAL A 296 -14.70 9.39 11.82
CA VAL A 296 -13.81 10.39 12.43
C VAL A 296 -12.50 10.52 11.66
N GLY A 297 -12.01 9.43 11.06
CA GLY A 297 -10.73 9.33 10.38
C GLY A 297 -10.73 9.85 8.95
N SER A 298 -11.87 9.75 8.26
CA SER A 298 -11.98 10.02 6.82
C SER A 298 -11.39 11.36 6.40
N VAL A 299 -11.59 12.41 7.18
CA VAL A 299 -11.06 13.75 6.86
C VAL A 299 -9.54 13.77 6.73
N LEU A 300 -8.82 13.06 7.60
CA LEU A 300 -7.37 13.02 7.55
C LEU A 300 -6.88 12.07 6.44
N GLU A 301 -7.54 10.93 6.25
CA GLU A 301 -7.21 9.98 5.19
C GLU A 301 -7.33 10.61 3.80
N LEU A 302 -8.41 11.36 3.55
CA LEU A 302 -8.63 12.10 2.31
C LEU A 302 -7.58 13.19 2.10
N TYR A 303 -7.24 13.95 3.15
CA TYR A 303 -6.21 14.98 3.08
C TYR A 303 -4.83 14.41 2.77
N VAL A 304 -4.47 13.26 3.38
CA VAL A 304 -3.23 12.55 3.09
C VAL A 304 -3.22 11.99 1.67
N TYR A 305 -4.34 11.43 1.21
CA TYR A 305 -4.49 10.99 -0.18
C TYR A 305 -4.25 12.13 -1.18
N LYS A 306 -4.89 13.30 -0.96
CA LYS A 306 -4.67 14.47 -1.78
C LYS A 306 -3.22 14.95 -1.74
N ALA A 307 -2.60 14.99 -0.57
CA ALA A 307 -1.20 15.37 -0.44
C ALA A 307 -0.25 14.41 -1.21
N CYS A 308 -0.58 13.11 -1.29
CA CYS A 308 0.14 12.18 -2.15
C CYS A 308 0.00 12.54 -3.64
N LEU A 309 -1.19 12.95 -4.09
CA LEU A 309 -1.40 13.44 -5.46
C LEU A 309 -0.61 14.73 -5.72
N ASP A 310 -0.70 15.69 -4.81
CA ASP A 310 -0.03 17.00 -4.92
C ASP A 310 1.52 16.86 -4.88
N ALA A 311 2.03 15.83 -4.24
CA ALA A 311 3.46 15.51 -4.27
C ALA A 311 3.95 15.17 -5.70
N ASN A 312 3.08 14.69 -6.57
CA ASN A 312 3.35 14.38 -7.99
C ASN A 312 4.61 13.52 -8.22
N ILE A 313 4.83 12.54 -7.34
CA ILE A 313 5.99 11.62 -7.41
C ILE A 313 5.56 10.15 -7.44
N PHE A 314 4.32 9.87 -7.16
CA PHE A 314 3.80 8.51 -7.07
C PHE A 314 3.17 8.07 -8.39
N ASN A 315 3.35 6.80 -8.71
CA ASN A 315 2.74 6.19 -9.91
C ASN A 315 1.39 5.54 -9.62
N ASP A 316 1.11 5.22 -8.35
CA ASP A 316 -0.19 4.72 -7.91
C ASP A 316 -0.46 5.12 -6.46
N ILE A 317 -1.71 5.46 -6.12
CA ILE A 317 -2.13 5.89 -4.81
C ILE A 317 -3.52 5.32 -4.55
N ILE A 318 -3.70 4.65 -3.42
CA ILE A 318 -4.99 4.12 -2.96
C ILE A 318 -5.27 4.61 -1.54
N SER A 319 -6.45 5.18 -1.31
CA SER A 319 -7.02 5.44 0.00
C SER A 319 -7.85 4.24 0.45
N SER A 320 -7.80 3.90 1.75
CA SER A 320 -8.53 2.77 2.33
C SER A 320 -8.24 1.44 1.62
N ALA A 321 -6.96 1.09 1.49
CA ALA A 321 -6.55 -0.15 0.86
C ALA A 321 -6.83 -1.35 1.79
N VAL A 322 -7.88 -2.11 1.48
CA VAL A 322 -8.26 -3.32 2.23
C VAL A 322 -7.59 -4.52 1.61
N VAL A 323 -6.73 -5.18 2.36
CA VAL A 323 -6.04 -6.38 1.91
C VAL A 323 -6.49 -7.61 2.71
N ARG A 324 -6.88 -8.66 1.99
CA ARG A 324 -7.05 -9.99 2.53
C ARG A 324 -5.83 -10.81 2.16
N TRP A 325 -5.20 -11.40 3.13
CA TRP A 325 -4.13 -12.36 2.93
C TRP A 325 -4.59 -13.71 3.41
N ASP A 326 -4.64 -14.61 2.44
CA ASP A 326 -5.13 -15.94 2.66
C ASP A 326 -4.07 -16.78 3.35
N GLU A 327 -4.55 -17.64 4.18
CA GLU A 327 -3.74 -18.45 5.04
C GLU A 327 -3.20 -19.67 4.37
N VAL A 328 -1.93 -19.81 4.50
CA VAL A 328 -1.23 -21.05 4.21
C VAL A 328 -1.51 -22.15 5.28
N LEU A 329 -2.27 -21.85 6.35
CA LEU A 329 -2.35 -22.72 7.54
C LEU A 329 -3.75 -22.95 8.13
N GLY A 330 -4.85 -22.67 7.43
CA GLY A 330 -6.19 -23.10 7.86
C GLY A 330 -6.81 -22.36 9.06
N HIS A 331 -6.36 -21.18 9.39
CA HIS A 331 -6.83 -20.36 10.52
C HIS A 331 -7.51 -19.06 10.09
N GLY A 332 -8.56 -19.03 9.32
CA GLY A 332 -9.39 -17.88 8.97
C GLY A 332 -8.70 -16.73 8.21
N SER A 333 -9.31 -16.08 7.27
CA SER A 333 -8.69 -14.99 6.50
C SER A 333 -8.43 -13.75 7.38
N VAL A 334 -7.20 -13.21 7.33
CA VAL A 334 -6.85 -11.95 7.99
C VAL A 334 -7.11 -10.81 7.03
N ILE A 335 -7.89 -9.83 7.47
CA ILE A 335 -8.18 -8.61 6.71
C ILE A 335 -7.54 -7.44 7.45
N ASN A 336 -6.72 -6.67 6.74
CA ASN A 336 -6.17 -5.42 7.23
C ASN A 336 -6.58 -4.27 6.31
N GLU A 337 -6.72 -3.09 6.88
CA GLU A 337 -6.91 -1.84 6.16
C GLU A 337 -5.67 -0.98 6.32
N ILE A 338 -5.21 -0.41 5.22
CA ILE A 338 -4.13 0.57 5.18
C ILE A 338 -4.77 1.89 4.77
N ASP A 339 -4.66 2.89 5.65
CA ASP A 339 -5.38 4.16 5.49
C ASP A 339 -5.05 4.84 4.15
N VAL A 340 -3.75 4.93 3.79
CA VAL A 340 -3.30 5.34 2.46
C VAL A 340 -2.06 4.54 2.07
N MET A 341 -2.02 4.01 0.85
CA MET A 341 -0.84 3.39 0.27
C MET A 341 -0.49 4.05 -1.06
N ALA A 342 0.79 4.37 -1.25
CA ALA A 342 1.29 4.96 -2.49
C ALA A 342 2.54 4.22 -2.97
N THR A 343 2.80 4.24 -4.28
CA THR A 343 3.96 3.58 -4.87
C THR A 343 4.75 4.52 -5.76
N ARG A 344 6.07 4.43 -5.70
CA ARG A 344 7.00 5.13 -6.60
C ARG A 344 8.01 4.15 -7.16
N GLY A 345 7.89 3.82 -8.45
CA GLY A 345 8.67 2.76 -9.07
C GLY A 345 8.44 1.44 -8.33
N VAL A 346 9.50 0.89 -7.76
CA VAL A 346 9.48 -0.36 -6.98
C VAL A 346 9.48 -0.15 -5.47
N VAL A 347 9.17 1.05 -5.00
CA VAL A 347 9.16 1.40 -3.56
C VAL A 347 7.75 1.77 -3.12
N PRO A 348 7.12 0.97 -2.26
CA PRO A 348 5.84 1.31 -1.65
C PRO A 348 6.01 2.19 -0.41
N LEU A 349 5.03 3.05 -0.16
CA LEU A 349 4.87 3.84 1.04
C LEU A 349 3.53 3.48 1.70
N PHE A 350 3.60 3.00 2.93
CA PHE A 350 2.45 2.69 3.79
C PHE A 350 2.21 3.84 4.74
N ILE A 351 1.01 4.41 4.75
CA ILE A 351 0.69 5.56 5.60
C ILE A 351 -0.49 5.19 6.50
N SER A 352 -0.30 5.37 7.81
CA SER A 352 -1.38 5.28 8.79
C SER A 352 -1.79 6.68 9.26
N CYS A 353 -3.10 6.93 9.30
CA CYS A 353 -3.72 8.20 9.67
C CYS A 353 -4.38 8.10 11.05
N LYS A 354 -4.07 9.03 11.96
CA LYS A 354 -4.63 9.01 13.31
C LYS A 354 -5.12 10.41 13.71
N VAL A 355 -6.39 10.54 14.06
CA VAL A 355 -6.97 11.80 14.57
C VAL A 355 -6.76 11.98 16.07
N SER A 356 -5.85 11.22 16.67
CA SER A 356 -5.50 11.25 18.09
C SER A 356 -3.99 11.10 18.26
N ASP A 357 -3.49 11.22 19.50
CA ASP A 357 -2.07 10.98 19.81
C ASP A 357 -1.60 9.61 19.33
N ILE A 358 -0.35 9.56 18.86
CA ILE A 358 0.27 8.36 18.33
C ILE A 358 0.57 7.38 19.45
N LYS A 359 0.02 6.17 19.33
CA LYS A 359 0.26 5.05 20.24
C LYS A 359 1.26 4.05 19.65
N THR A 360 2.02 3.38 20.53
CA THR A 360 3.03 2.39 20.13
C THR A 360 2.45 1.21 19.35
N GLU A 361 1.21 0.81 19.67
CA GLU A 361 0.50 -0.27 18.99
C GLU A 361 0.30 0.03 17.50
N ALA A 362 -0.09 1.26 17.15
CA ALA A 362 -0.27 1.68 15.76
C ALA A 362 1.06 1.65 14.98
N LEU A 363 2.18 1.98 15.63
CA LEU A 363 3.50 1.90 15.00
C LEU A 363 3.91 0.43 14.74
N ASN A 364 3.65 -0.46 15.69
CA ASN A 364 3.97 -1.88 15.52
C ASN A 364 3.11 -2.52 14.42
N GLU A 365 1.83 -2.22 14.36
CA GLU A 365 0.92 -2.70 13.31
C GLU A 365 1.38 -2.23 11.93
N LEU A 366 1.68 -0.95 11.79
CA LEU A 366 2.18 -0.38 10.53
C LEU A 366 3.50 -1.02 10.08
N ALA A 367 4.42 -1.31 11.04
CA ALA A 367 5.67 -1.99 10.74
C ALA A 367 5.43 -3.40 10.19
N ILE A 368 4.51 -4.17 10.81
CA ILE A 368 4.15 -5.52 10.37
C ILE A 368 3.61 -5.51 8.94
N LEU A 369 2.67 -4.60 8.64
CA LEU A 369 2.08 -4.47 7.30
C LEU A 369 3.13 -4.09 6.26
N ARG A 370 3.98 -3.09 6.55
CA ARG A 370 5.08 -2.69 5.67
C ARG A 370 6.03 -3.86 5.39
N ASP A 371 6.45 -4.58 6.42
CA ASP A 371 7.44 -5.65 6.28
C ASP A 371 6.85 -6.85 5.53
N ARG A 372 5.56 -7.14 5.75
CA ARG A 372 4.85 -8.22 5.07
C ARG A 372 4.65 -7.95 3.58
N PHE A 373 4.16 -6.76 3.22
CA PHE A 373 3.73 -6.47 1.84
C PHE A 373 4.74 -5.63 1.04
N GLY A 374 5.61 -4.89 1.69
CA GLY A 374 6.52 -3.97 1.01
C GLY A 374 7.95 -4.48 0.84
N GLY A 375 8.35 -5.45 1.62
CA GLY A 375 9.70 -6.01 1.60
C GLY A 375 10.79 -4.98 1.97
N LYS A 376 12.05 -5.34 1.67
CA LYS A 376 13.21 -4.49 1.99
C LYS A 376 13.19 -3.19 1.17
N GLY A 377 13.23 -2.06 1.84
CA GLY A 377 13.23 -0.73 1.20
C GLY A 377 11.86 -0.05 1.17
N ALA A 378 10.78 -0.75 1.53
CA ALA A 378 9.48 -0.15 1.76
C ALA A 378 9.56 0.98 2.79
N LYS A 379 8.74 2.01 2.60
CA LYS A 379 8.63 3.15 3.50
C LYS A 379 7.33 3.06 4.30
N ALA A 380 7.36 3.63 5.49
CA ALA A 380 6.17 3.81 6.30
C ALA A 380 6.15 5.19 6.93
N ALA A 381 4.97 5.77 7.02
CA ALA A 381 4.73 7.04 7.70
C ALA A 381 3.46 6.94 8.56
N ILE A 382 3.47 7.59 9.71
CA ILE A 382 2.27 7.83 10.50
C ILE A 382 1.98 9.33 10.48
N VAL A 383 0.78 9.68 10.07
CA VAL A 383 0.28 11.06 10.03
C VAL A 383 -0.76 11.22 11.13
N SER A 384 -0.62 12.23 11.97
CA SER A 384 -1.52 12.42 13.11
C SER A 384 -1.87 13.86 13.34
N THR A 385 -3.14 14.12 13.65
CA THR A 385 -3.61 15.42 14.14
C THR A 385 -3.37 15.61 15.65
N GLY A 386 -2.91 14.58 16.34
CA GLY A 386 -2.41 14.61 17.71
C GLY A 386 -0.90 14.85 17.76
N ARG A 387 -0.35 14.83 18.98
CA ARG A 387 1.10 14.95 19.20
C ARG A 387 1.75 13.57 19.28
N CYS A 388 3.02 13.53 18.91
CA CYS A 388 3.87 12.37 19.13
C CYS A 388 4.74 12.60 20.36
N ASN A 389 4.51 11.84 21.42
CA ASN A 389 5.36 11.91 22.60
C ASN A 389 6.76 11.31 22.36
N ALA A 390 7.72 11.60 23.25
CA ALA A 390 9.11 11.17 23.08
C ALA A 390 9.26 9.64 22.94
N ALA A 391 8.50 8.86 23.70
CA ALA A 391 8.56 7.41 23.66
C ALA A 391 8.07 6.84 22.30
N ALA A 392 6.93 7.34 21.82
CA ALA A 392 6.41 6.97 20.49
C ALA A 392 7.35 7.41 19.37
N ARG A 393 7.94 8.61 19.45
CA ARG A 393 8.92 9.10 18.47
C ARG A 393 10.17 8.23 18.44
N HIS A 394 10.69 7.85 19.62
CA HIS A 394 11.80 6.93 19.72
C HIS A 394 11.48 5.56 19.11
N ARG A 395 10.29 5.02 19.41
CA ARG A 395 9.84 3.75 18.83
C ARG A 395 9.69 3.82 17.32
N ALA A 396 9.11 4.89 16.80
CA ALA A 396 8.98 5.13 15.35
C ALA A 396 10.36 5.13 14.67
N ALA A 397 11.35 5.82 15.27
CA ALA A 397 12.72 5.84 14.77
C ALA A 397 13.35 4.44 14.73
N GLN A 398 13.18 3.62 15.80
CA GLN A 398 13.64 2.23 15.82
C GLN A 398 13.01 1.39 14.71
N LEU A 399 11.74 1.62 14.40
CA LEU A 399 11.01 0.91 13.36
C LEU A 399 11.24 1.49 11.96
N GLY A 400 11.97 2.60 11.81
CA GLY A 400 12.17 3.28 10.54
C GLY A 400 10.86 3.87 9.96
N ILE A 401 9.93 4.29 10.84
CA ILE A 401 8.66 4.92 10.49
C ILE A 401 8.82 6.43 10.60
N ALA A 402 8.49 7.16 9.53
CA ALA A 402 8.43 8.61 9.55
C ALA A 402 7.21 9.07 10.36
N VAL A 403 7.39 10.10 11.18
CA VAL A 403 6.30 10.70 11.96
C VAL A 403 6.02 12.08 11.40
N ILE A 404 4.74 12.33 11.09
CA ILE A 404 4.21 13.65 10.76
C ILE A 404 3.10 13.90 11.75
N ASP A 405 3.41 14.60 12.83
CA ASP A 405 2.43 14.92 13.86
C ASP A 405 1.77 16.28 13.61
N ARG A 406 0.93 16.69 14.53
CA ARG A 406 0.16 17.93 14.41
C ARG A 406 1.02 19.13 14.06
N ASP A 407 2.15 19.29 14.74
CA ASP A 407 2.98 20.50 14.59
C ASP A 407 3.59 20.57 13.17
N GLU A 408 3.92 19.43 12.57
CA GLU A 408 4.34 19.35 11.16
C GLU A 408 3.15 19.46 10.18
N LEU A 409 2.00 18.85 10.51
CA LEU A 409 0.82 18.86 9.65
C LEU A 409 0.25 20.29 9.49
N GLU A 410 0.24 21.09 10.56
CA GLU A 410 -0.22 22.48 10.55
C GLU A 410 0.68 23.42 9.71
N THR A 411 1.88 23.00 9.29
CA THR A 411 2.71 23.77 8.35
C THR A 411 2.19 23.79 6.91
N GLY A 412 1.24 22.92 6.57
CA GLY A 412 0.74 22.74 5.21
C GLY A 412 1.74 22.09 4.23
N GLN A 413 2.86 21.57 4.72
CA GLN A 413 3.95 21.02 3.89
C GLN A 413 3.91 19.49 3.73
N LEU A 414 2.74 18.86 3.89
CA LEU A 414 2.64 17.41 3.87
C LEU A 414 3.16 16.80 2.56
N ALA A 415 2.80 17.37 1.41
CA ALA A 415 3.29 16.90 0.10
C ALA A 415 4.82 16.95 0.00
N TYR A 416 5.45 18.02 0.51
CA TYR A 416 6.91 18.12 0.57
C TYR A 416 7.53 17.07 1.51
N ARG A 417 6.93 16.84 2.69
CA ARG A 417 7.40 15.82 3.63
C ARG A 417 7.34 14.42 3.03
N LEU A 418 6.33 14.12 2.22
CA LEU A 418 6.23 12.85 1.48
C LEU A 418 7.38 12.69 0.46
N LYS A 419 7.76 13.75 -0.25
CA LYS A 419 8.95 13.74 -1.13
C LYS A 419 10.22 13.42 -0.35
N VAL A 420 10.42 14.06 0.80
CA VAL A 420 11.59 13.80 1.68
C VAL A 420 11.62 12.34 2.15
N ILE A 421 10.49 11.78 2.59
CA ILE A 421 10.38 10.37 3.01
C ILE A 421 10.78 9.44 1.86
N MET A 422 10.36 9.75 0.64
CA MET A 422 10.69 8.99 -0.56
C MET A 422 12.09 9.29 -1.11
N LYS A 423 12.86 10.17 -0.47
CA LYS A 423 14.21 10.60 -0.90
C LYS A 423 14.22 11.09 -2.36
N VAL A 424 13.26 11.93 -2.69
CA VAL A 424 13.29 12.66 -3.95
C VAL A 424 14.14 13.90 -3.72
N GLU A 425 15.30 13.95 -4.35
CA GLU A 425 16.06 15.20 -4.46
C GLU A 425 15.26 16.09 -5.42
N ASP A 426 14.87 17.28 -4.97
CA ASP A 426 14.35 18.28 -5.88
C ASP A 426 15.46 18.51 -6.93
N ALA A 427 15.16 18.25 -8.20
CA ALA A 427 16.04 18.67 -9.26
C ALA A 427 16.17 20.19 -9.09
N GLU A 428 17.35 20.63 -8.70
CA GLU A 428 17.66 22.04 -8.54
C GLU A 428 17.19 22.77 -9.81
N SER A 429 16.29 23.70 -9.59
CA SER A 429 15.76 24.64 -10.59
C SER A 429 16.85 25.55 -11.15
#